data_f0faeeb8515ce0d7deebbf280443cd73
#
_entry.id   f0faeeb8515ce0d7deebbf280443cd73
#
_cell.length_a   1.000
_cell.length_b   1.000
_cell.length_c   1.000
_cell.angle_alpha   90.00
_cell.angle_beta   90.00
_cell.angle_gamma   90.00
#
_symmetry.space_group_name_H-M   'P 1'
#
loop_
_entity.id
_entity.type
_entity.pdbx_description
1 polymer ?
#
loop_
_entity_poly.entity_id
_entity_poly.type
_entity_poly.pdbx_seq_one_letter_code
_entity_poly.pdbx_strand_id
1 'polypeptide(L)'
;MPNILPFVSKSLSFDKEAIRENRRNLKDPDYFRPSGIQTFFGEQGDGKTITLIHFYKKIAKRYPKAIVVSNIILKDRTALKFDGSLDKLKSILSREIDTVSSYIYYSSLEEYALVNQCVRNGKYGVIIITDEYQNYFSNQDSRNVPPWVIHQAAQNRKQKRIHLVTSQDYDQLVKAVRRRSDIAFKCKSFALPFGLSAGPIFTIYWAFIAKKLEFDNNGKRVDGSRPLKMGFFFQSQALRDSYDTNQVVFTGSQADGIYLASQPTVTVKKLAVPLKRRKGVFSR
;
A
#
# COMPACT_ATOMS: atom_id res chain seq x y z
N MET A 1 17.77 46.90 22.60
CA MET A 1 17.00 45.71 22.11
C MET A 1 17.18 45.68 20.59
N PRO A 2 17.72 44.61 19.99
CA PRO A 2 17.84 44.56 18.54
C PRO A 2 16.42 44.43 17.94
N ASN A 3 16.18 45.25 16.89
CA ASN A 3 14.90 45.31 16.19
C ASN A 3 14.60 43.98 15.49
N ILE A 4 13.80 43.10 16.09
CA ILE A 4 13.39 41.79 15.57
C ILE A 4 12.32 41.90 14.46
N LEU A 5 11.69 43.09 14.33
CA LEU A 5 10.63 43.35 13.35
C LEU A 5 10.97 43.10 11.88
N PRO A 6 12.17 43.47 11.34
CA PRO A 6 12.45 43.20 9.94
C PRO A 6 12.72 41.75 9.61
N PHE A 7 13.10 40.91 10.58
CA PHE A 7 13.26 39.46 10.39
C PHE A 7 11.92 38.72 10.31
N VAL A 8 10.99 39.15 11.14
CA VAL A 8 9.61 38.56 11.15
C VAL A 8 8.85 38.94 9.87
N SER A 9 9.03 40.15 9.33
CA SER A 9 8.35 40.56 8.09
C SER A 9 8.85 39.83 6.85
N LYS A 10 10.13 39.44 6.77
CA LYS A 10 10.69 38.62 5.69
C LYS A 10 10.28 37.15 5.78
N SER A 11 10.12 36.60 6.99
CA SER A 11 9.70 35.20 7.18
C SER A 11 8.19 35.00 6.97
N LEU A 12 7.39 36.07 6.98
CA LEU A 12 5.95 36.06 6.73
C LEU A 12 5.58 36.52 5.31
N SER A 13 6.52 36.53 4.36
CA SER A 13 6.20 36.77 2.95
C SER A 13 5.35 35.60 2.43
N PHE A 14 4.04 35.78 2.46
CA PHE A 14 3.10 34.85 1.85
C PHE A 14 3.29 34.88 0.33
N ASP A 15 3.65 33.74 -0.24
CA ASP A 15 3.64 33.56 -1.68
C ASP A 15 2.20 33.60 -2.18
N LYS A 16 1.78 34.77 -2.66
CA LYS A 16 0.41 35.02 -3.15
C LYS A 16 0.06 34.10 -4.33
N GLU A 17 1.05 33.70 -5.13
CA GLU A 17 0.84 32.80 -6.26
C GLU A 17 0.57 31.37 -5.77
N ALA A 18 1.38 30.86 -4.84
CA ALA A 18 1.15 29.57 -4.22
C ALA A 18 -0.21 29.48 -3.51
N ILE A 19 -0.65 30.57 -2.86
CA ILE A 19 -1.98 30.65 -2.23
C ILE A 19 -3.08 30.60 -3.29
N ARG A 20 -2.94 31.34 -4.39
CA ARG A 20 -3.90 31.33 -5.50
C ARG A 20 -3.96 29.96 -6.17
N GLU A 21 -2.82 29.35 -6.41
CA GLU A 21 -2.74 28.01 -6.99
C GLU A 21 -3.40 26.97 -6.06
N ASN A 22 -3.10 26.99 -4.76
CA ASN A 22 -3.76 26.12 -3.79
C ASN A 22 -5.28 26.31 -3.78
N ARG A 23 -5.76 27.54 -3.85
CA ARG A 23 -7.21 27.83 -3.92
C ARG A 23 -7.84 27.30 -5.21
N ARG A 24 -7.17 27.38 -6.36
CA ARG A 24 -7.62 26.78 -7.62
C ARG A 24 -7.68 25.27 -7.51
N ASN A 25 -6.61 24.65 -6.99
CA ASN A 25 -6.52 23.22 -6.76
C ASN A 25 -7.59 22.70 -5.79
N LEU A 26 -7.96 23.48 -4.77
CA LEU A 26 -9.03 23.14 -3.84
C LEU A 26 -10.43 23.21 -4.48
N LYS A 27 -10.60 23.97 -5.56
CA LYS A 27 -11.86 24.05 -6.31
C LYS A 27 -11.98 23.00 -7.39
N ASP A 28 -10.85 22.44 -7.87
CA ASP A 28 -10.82 21.40 -8.90
C ASP A 28 -11.30 20.06 -8.31
N PRO A 29 -12.45 19.51 -8.75
CA PRO A 29 -12.95 18.23 -8.25
C PRO A 29 -12.05 17.05 -8.62
N ASP A 30 -11.28 17.17 -9.70
CA ASP A 30 -10.35 16.15 -10.18
C ASP A 30 -8.99 16.17 -9.48
N TYR A 31 -8.71 17.22 -8.68
CA TYR A 31 -7.44 17.34 -8.00
C TYR A 31 -7.34 16.34 -6.84
N PHE A 32 -6.43 15.39 -6.98
CA PHE A 32 -6.21 14.33 -6.01
C PHE A 32 -5.63 14.86 -4.71
N ARG A 33 -6.38 14.74 -3.63
CA ARG A 33 -6.00 15.25 -2.29
C ARG A 33 -5.42 14.19 -1.36
N PRO A 34 -5.88 12.92 -1.44
CA PRO A 34 -5.33 11.88 -0.57
C PRO A 34 -3.82 11.74 -0.76
N SER A 35 -3.08 11.60 0.31
CA SER A 35 -1.63 11.44 0.24
C SER A 35 -1.10 10.73 1.48
N GLY A 36 0.15 10.30 1.43
CA GLY A 36 0.81 9.66 2.56
C GLY A 36 0.58 8.16 2.61
N ILE A 37 0.77 7.58 3.79
CA ILE A 37 0.63 6.15 4.04
C ILE A 37 -0.49 5.95 5.08
N GLN A 38 -1.43 5.08 4.76
CA GLN A 38 -2.47 4.63 5.67
C GLN A 38 -2.28 3.13 5.91
N THR A 39 -2.12 2.76 7.17
CA THR A 39 -1.85 1.39 7.58
C THR A 39 -3.08 0.76 8.23
N PHE A 40 -3.44 -0.45 7.82
CA PHE A 40 -4.51 -1.25 8.40
C PHE A 40 -3.89 -2.47 9.08
N PHE A 41 -4.08 -2.63 10.38
CA PHE A 41 -3.46 -3.67 11.16
C PHE A 41 -4.45 -4.38 12.10
N GLY A 42 -4.11 -5.59 12.52
CA GLY A 42 -4.91 -6.47 13.37
C GLY A 42 -4.54 -7.92 13.14
N GLU A 43 -5.06 -8.82 13.95
CA GLU A 43 -4.81 -10.26 13.84
C GLU A 43 -5.35 -10.86 12.54
N GLN A 44 -4.98 -12.08 12.23
CA GLN A 44 -5.55 -12.81 11.10
C GLN A 44 -7.08 -12.93 11.27
N GLY A 45 -7.82 -12.66 10.21
CA GLY A 45 -9.29 -12.66 10.25
C GLY A 45 -9.93 -11.36 10.75
N ASP A 46 -9.18 -10.39 11.26
CA ASP A 46 -9.68 -9.11 11.76
C ASP A 46 -10.21 -8.15 10.67
N GLY A 47 -10.20 -8.57 9.41
CA GLY A 47 -10.79 -7.80 8.31
C GLY A 47 -9.93 -6.64 7.85
N LYS A 48 -8.59 -6.74 7.95
CA LYS A 48 -7.63 -5.73 7.44
C LYS A 48 -7.83 -5.45 5.96
N THR A 49 -7.74 -6.50 5.14
CA THR A 49 -7.83 -6.40 3.68
C THR A 49 -9.19 -5.85 3.24
N ILE A 50 -10.30 -6.34 3.81
CA ILE A 50 -11.64 -5.83 3.45
C ILE A 50 -11.83 -4.37 3.90
N THR A 51 -11.21 -3.95 5.02
CA THR A 51 -11.21 -2.55 5.45
C THR A 51 -10.42 -1.69 4.47
N LEU A 52 -9.25 -2.14 4.07
CA LEU A 52 -8.43 -1.46 3.05
C LEU A 52 -9.22 -1.30 1.75
N ILE A 53 -9.86 -2.37 1.25
CA ILE A 53 -10.69 -2.34 0.03
C ILE A 53 -11.89 -1.39 0.19
N HIS A 54 -12.54 -1.36 1.35
CA HIS A 54 -13.61 -0.40 1.63
C HIS A 54 -13.13 1.05 1.52
N PHE A 55 -11.95 1.39 2.10
CA PHE A 55 -11.36 2.72 1.98
C PHE A 55 -10.92 3.02 0.55
N TYR A 56 -10.28 2.07 -0.12
CA TYR A 56 -9.89 2.18 -1.52
C TYR A 56 -11.10 2.54 -2.40
N LYS A 57 -12.21 1.80 -2.30
CA LYS A 57 -13.42 2.08 -3.10
C LYS A 57 -13.99 3.47 -2.86
N LYS A 58 -13.97 3.94 -1.62
CA LYS A 58 -14.37 5.32 -1.30
C LYS A 58 -13.48 6.35 -2.00
N ILE A 59 -12.16 6.13 -1.99
CA ILE A 59 -11.20 7.03 -2.64
C ILE A 59 -11.37 6.95 -4.15
N ALA A 60 -11.42 5.76 -4.73
CA ALA A 60 -11.56 5.56 -6.18
C ALA A 60 -12.88 6.14 -6.72
N LYS A 61 -13.99 5.99 -5.99
CA LYS A 61 -15.27 6.61 -6.34
C LYS A 61 -15.18 8.14 -6.36
N ARG A 62 -14.43 8.75 -5.44
CA ARG A 62 -14.26 10.21 -5.37
C ARG A 62 -13.28 10.73 -6.41
N TYR A 63 -12.29 9.92 -6.78
CA TYR A 63 -11.22 10.28 -7.72
C TYR A 63 -11.11 9.23 -8.84
N PRO A 64 -12.08 9.18 -9.77
CA PRO A 64 -12.16 8.12 -10.78
C PRO A 64 -11.00 8.17 -11.79
N LYS A 65 -10.33 9.31 -11.94
CA LYS A 65 -9.16 9.50 -12.82
C LYS A 65 -7.83 9.08 -12.16
N ALA A 66 -7.85 8.63 -10.90
CA ALA A 66 -6.64 8.15 -10.23
C ALA A 66 -6.22 6.78 -10.78
N ILE A 67 -4.92 6.62 -11.08
CA ILE A 67 -4.37 5.31 -11.42
C ILE A 67 -4.34 4.44 -10.18
N VAL A 68 -4.81 3.20 -10.29
CA VAL A 68 -4.78 2.21 -9.24
C VAL A 68 -3.66 1.22 -9.51
N VAL A 69 -2.86 0.94 -8.47
CA VAL A 69 -1.78 -0.05 -8.48
C VAL A 69 -2.01 -0.99 -7.30
N SER A 70 -2.00 -2.30 -7.50
CA SER A 70 -2.35 -3.26 -6.45
C SER A 70 -1.62 -4.58 -6.59
N ASN A 71 -1.26 -5.18 -5.45
CA ASN A 71 -0.85 -6.58 -5.36
C ASN A 71 -2.02 -7.51 -5.05
N ILE A 72 -3.21 -6.97 -4.82
CA ILE A 72 -4.46 -7.73 -4.66
C ILE A 72 -5.16 -7.82 -6.01
N ILE A 73 -5.71 -8.98 -6.32
CA ILE A 73 -6.56 -9.16 -7.48
C ILE A 73 -7.93 -8.49 -7.23
N LEU A 74 -8.17 -7.40 -7.95
CA LEU A 74 -9.44 -6.68 -7.93
C LEU A 74 -10.36 -7.27 -9.01
N LYS A 75 -11.44 -7.94 -8.59
CA LYS A 75 -12.35 -8.66 -9.51
C LYS A 75 -13.27 -7.73 -10.29
N ASP A 76 -13.45 -6.51 -9.82
CA ASP A 76 -14.26 -5.48 -10.47
C ASP A 76 -13.46 -4.65 -11.49
N ARG A 77 -12.19 -4.99 -11.72
CA ARG A 77 -11.30 -4.28 -12.67
C ARG A 77 -10.40 -5.24 -13.43
N THR A 78 -10.02 -4.84 -14.62
CA THR A 78 -9.07 -5.58 -15.46
C THR A 78 -7.63 -5.33 -15.01
N ALA A 79 -6.89 -6.38 -14.73
CA ALA A 79 -5.49 -6.30 -14.34
C ALA A 79 -4.58 -6.05 -15.55
N LEU A 80 -3.85 -4.95 -15.54
CA LEU A 80 -2.77 -4.66 -16.47
C LEU A 80 -1.49 -5.25 -15.88
N LYS A 81 -1.15 -6.46 -16.31
CA LYS A 81 0.02 -7.19 -15.85
C LYS A 81 1.25 -6.85 -16.68
N PHE A 82 2.40 -6.78 -16.03
CA PHE A 82 3.70 -6.70 -16.66
C PHE A 82 4.64 -7.74 -16.03
N ASP A 83 5.73 -8.08 -16.71
CA ASP A 83 6.62 -9.19 -16.37
C ASP A 83 7.90 -8.72 -15.66
N GLY A 84 7.81 -7.67 -14.86
CA GLY A 84 8.98 -7.04 -14.23
C GLY A 84 9.85 -6.23 -15.21
N SER A 85 9.47 -6.17 -16.49
CA SER A 85 10.18 -5.38 -17.49
C SER A 85 9.75 -3.91 -17.43
N LEU A 86 10.76 -3.02 -17.36
CA LEU A 86 10.54 -1.57 -17.39
C LEU A 86 9.89 -1.13 -18.71
N ASP A 87 10.27 -1.76 -19.83
CA ASP A 87 9.75 -1.36 -21.15
C ASP A 87 8.28 -1.72 -21.31
N LYS A 88 7.86 -2.85 -20.77
CA LYS A 88 6.44 -3.23 -20.76
C LYS A 88 5.62 -2.32 -19.85
N LEU A 89 6.16 -1.95 -18.68
CA LEU A 89 5.51 -0.96 -17.81
C LEU A 89 5.40 0.40 -18.53
N LYS A 90 6.45 0.87 -19.19
CA LYS A 90 6.41 2.10 -19.99
C LYS A 90 5.38 2.01 -21.12
N SER A 91 5.29 0.87 -21.80
CA SER A 91 4.28 0.62 -22.82
C SER A 91 2.86 0.71 -22.28
N ILE A 92 2.60 0.22 -21.08
CA ILE A 92 1.30 0.37 -20.40
C ILE A 92 1.04 1.85 -20.10
N LEU A 93 2.04 2.55 -19.53
CA LEU A 93 1.91 3.95 -19.13
C LEU A 93 1.83 4.93 -20.31
N SER A 94 2.33 4.55 -21.49
CA SER A 94 2.23 5.37 -22.72
C SER A 94 0.88 5.29 -23.40
N ARG A 95 0.06 4.29 -23.04
CA ARG A 95 -1.32 4.15 -23.54
C ARG A 95 -2.28 4.94 -22.66
N GLU A 96 -3.44 5.26 -23.20
CA GLU A 96 -4.54 5.78 -22.39
C GLU A 96 -5.05 4.65 -21.48
N ILE A 97 -4.85 4.80 -20.17
CA ILE A 97 -5.30 3.82 -19.18
C ILE A 97 -6.75 4.17 -18.81
N ASP A 98 -7.66 3.23 -19.01
CA ASP A 98 -8.99 3.33 -18.42
C ASP A 98 -8.89 3.16 -16.89
N THR A 99 -8.79 4.28 -16.21
CA THR A 99 -8.59 4.33 -14.75
C THR A 99 -9.83 3.87 -13.95
N VAL A 100 -10.97 3.70 -14.60
CA VAL A 100 -12.21 3.23 -13.95
C VAL A 100 -12.28 1.71 -13.97
N SER A 101 -11.99 1.07 -15.11
CA SER A 101 -12.17 -0.36 -15.31
C SER A 101 -10.86 -1.16 -15.26
N SER A 102 -9.70 -0.49 -15.14
CA SER A 102 -8.42 -1.19 -15.08
C SER A 102 -7.54 -0.75 -13.90
N TYR A 103 -6.52 -1.55 -13.59
CA TYR A 103 -5.49 -1.26 -12.60
C TYR A 103 -4.18 -1.95 -12.97
N ILE A 104 -3.05 -1.43 -12.49
CA ILE A 104 -1.74 -2.04 -12.67
C ILE A 104 -1.54 -3.06 -11.56
N TYR A 105 -1.36 -4.32 -11.92
CA TYR A 105 -1.09 -5.41 -10.98
C TYR A 105 0.40 -5.64 -10.85
N TYR A 106 0.87 -5.88 -9.63
CA TYR A 106 2.24 -6.30 -9.33
C TYR A 106 2.23 -7.46 -8.33
N SER A 107 3.21 -8.35 -8.42
CA SER A 107 3.29 -9.57 -7.61
C SER A 107 4.65 -9.71 -6.91
N SER A 108 5.72 -9.11 -7.44
CA SER A 108 7.07 -9.22 -6.89
C SER A 108 7.59 -7.91 -6.31
N LEU A 109 8.71 -7.99 -5.56
CA LEU A 109 9.38 -6.81 -5.01
C LEU A 109 9.97 -5.93 -6.12
N GLU A 110 10.47 -6.54 -7.19
CA GLU A 110 11.03 -5.84 -8.35
C GLU A 110 9.94 -5.06 -9.07
N GLU A 111 8.78 -5.69 -9.30
CA GLU A 111 7.62 -5.03 -9.89
C GLU A 111 7.11 -3.89 -9.00
N TYR A 112 7.04 -4.12 -7.68
CA TYR A 112 6.70 -3.08 -6.71
C TYR A 112 7.66 -1.89 -6.78
N ALA A 113 8.97 -2.15 -6.90
CA ALA A 113 9.97 -1.10 -7.04
C ALA A 113 9.76 -0.27 -8.31
N LEU A 114 9.52 -0.94 -9.45
CA LEU A 114 9.28 -0.29 -10.74
C LEU A 114 8.00 0.57 -10.72
N VAL A 115 6.87 0.05 -10.23
CA VAL A 115 5.63 0.83 -10.17
C VAL A 115 5.76 2.03 -9.23
N ASN A 116 6.46 1.88 -8.11
CA ASN A 116 6.69 2.99 -7.21
C ASN A 116 7.57 4.10 -7.82
N GLN A 117 8.55 3.73 -8.62
CA GLN A 117 9.46 4.69 -9.24
C GLN A 117 8.88 5.33 -10.50
N CYS A 118 8.12 4.60 -11.31
CA CYS A 118 7.71 5.02 -12.64
C CYS A 118 6.27 5.55 -12.72
N VAL A 119 5.33 5.00 -11.92
CA VAL A 119 3.92 5.39 -12.07
C VAL A 119 3.67 6.77 -11.49
N ARG A 120 3.23 7.68 -12.35
CA ARG A 120 2.86 9.06 -12.03
C ARG A 120 1.59 9.42 -12.79
N ASN A 121 0.75 10.26 -12.20
CA ASN A 121 -0.51 10.68 -12.83
C ASN A 121 -0.81 12.17 -12.59
N GLY A 122 0.20 12.97 -12.37
CA GLY A 122 0.07 14.40 -12.20
C GLY A 122 -0.97 14.79 -11.14
N LYS A 123 -1.91 15.66 -11.54
CA LYS A 123 -2.96 16.15 -10.63
C LYS A 123 -4.02 15.10 -10.26
N TYR A 124 -4.17 14.05 -11.05
CA TYR A 124 -5.20 13.02 -10.85
C TYR A 124 -4.79 11.96 -9.82
N GLY A 125 -3.50 11.85 -9.51
CA GLY A 125 -2.95 11.05 -8.45
C GLY A 125 -2.91 9.54 -8.70
N VAL A 126 -2.32 8.83 -7.72
CA VAL A 126 -2.13 7.37 -7.75
C VAL A 126 -2.56 6.78 -6.41
N ILE A 127 -3.30 5.69 -6.46
CA ILE A 127 -3.69 4.87 -5.30
C ILE A 127 -2.86 3.59 -5.36
N ILE A 128 -2.00 3.36 -4.38
CA ILE A 128 -1.19 2.15 -4.27
C ILE A 128 -1.77 1.29 -3.15
N ILE A 129 -2.04 0.05 -3.45
CA ILE A 129 -2.56 -0.96 -2.52
C ILE A 129 -1.49 -2.03 -2.34
N THR A 130 -1.10 -2.29 -1.09
CA THR A 130 -0.17 -3.36 -0.75
C THR A 130 -0.72 -4.16 0.42
N ASP A 131 -1.16 -5.36 0.17
CA ASP A 131 -1.57 -6.29 1.22
C ASP A 131 -0.35 -7.02 1.78
N GLU A 132 -0.37 -7.31 3.08
CA GLU A 132 0.71 -7.99 3.81
C GLU A 132 2.08 -7.33 3.56
N TYR A 133 2.15 -5.99 3.79
CA TYR A 133 3.35 -5.17 3.51
C TYR A 133 4.61 -5.68 4.21
N GLN A 134 4.48 -6.32 5.37
CA GLN A 134 5.60 -6.92 6.08
C GLN A 134 6.30 -8.04 5.30
N ASN A 135 5.63 -8.65 4.32
CA ASN A 135 6.25 -9.65 3.45
C ASN A 135 7.27 -9.03 2.49
N TYR A 136 7.10 -7.74 2.14
CA TYR A 136 8.06 -6.99 1.32
C TYR A 136 9.17 -6.38 2.17
N PHE A 137 8.80 -5.83 3.34
CA PHE A 137 9.71 -5.09 4.22
C PHE A 137 9.35 -5.33 5.67
N SER A 138 10.00 -6.32 6.28
CA SER A 138 9.86 -6.64 7.70
C SER A 138 10.71 -5.72 8.57
N ASN A 139 10.26 -5.45 9.79
CA ASN A 139 11.06 -4.75 10.78
C ASN A 139 12.32 -5.53 11.18
N GLN A 140 12.30 -6.86 11.07
CA GLN A 140 13.45 -7.73 11.32
C GLN A 140 14.59 -7.46 10.33
N ASP A 141 14.25 -7.11 9.08
CA ASP A 141 15.20 -6.79 8.01
C ASP A 141 15.40 -5.27 7.84
N SER A 142 15.16 -4.49 8.87
CA SER A 142 15.17 -3.02 8.79
C SER A 142 16.48 -2.41 8.28
N ARG A 143 17.60 -3.14 8.39
CA ARG A 143 18.91 -2.74 7.87
C ARG A 143 19.00 -2.89 6.35
N ASN A 144 18.22 -3.80 5.76
CA ASN A 144 18.24 -4.16 4.35
C ASN A 144 17.17 -3.42 3.52
N VAL A 145 16.41 -2.51 4.15
CA VAL A 145 15.39 -1.73 3.43
C VAL A 145 16.04 -0.81 2.41
N PRO A 146 15.73 -0.97 1.13
CA PRO A 146 16.32 -0.15 0.10
C PRO A 146 16.04 1.35 0.32
N PRO A 147 17.03 2.24 0.14
CA PRO A 147 16.85 3.68 0.35
C PRO A 147 15.68 4.28 -0.44
N TRP A 148 15.37 3.73 -1.62
CA TRP A 148 14.26 4.23 -2.45
C TRP A 148 12.89 4.10 -1.77
N VAL A 149 12.66 3.07 -0.93
CA VAL A 149 11.41 2.91 -0.15
C VAL A 149 11.19 4.12 0.75
N ILE A 150 12.26 4.54 1.44
CA ILE A 150 12.24 5.66 2.37
C ILE A 150 12.02 6.98 1.61
N HIS A 151 12.70 7.15 0.47
CA HIS A 151 12.55 8.33 -0.37
C HIS A 151 11.14 8.44 -0.98
N GLN A 152 10.60 7.35 -1.49
CA GLN A 152 9.25 7.33 -2.05
C GLN A 152 8.18 7.65 -1.00
N ALA A 153 8.28 7.04 0.18
CA ALA A 153 7.37 7.33 1.29
C ALA A 153 7.38 8.82 1.68
N ALA A 154 8.56 9.48 1.63
CA ALA A 154 8.67 10.91 1.90
C ALA A 154 8.07 11.79 0.78
N GLN A 155 8.03 11.30 -0.45
CA GLN A 155 7.57 12.06 -1.61
C GLN A 155 6.08 11.86 -1.95
N ASN A 156 5.38 10.96 -1.29
CA ASN A 156 3.99 10.63 -1.59
C ASN A 156 3.10 11.87 -1.72
N ARG A 157 3.24 12.84 -0.82
CA ARG A 157 2.46 14.08 -0.87
C ARG A 157 2.74 14.92 -2.12
N LYS A 158 4.02 15.09 -2.49
CA LYS A 158 4.42 15.85 -3.68
C LYS A 158 3.96 15.17 -4.97
N GLN A 159 3.95 13.85 -4.98
CA GLN A 159 3.59 13.02 -6.12
C GLN A 159 2.10 12.70 -6.20
N LYS A 160 1.27 13.29 -5.33
CA LYS A 160 -0.18 13.00 -5.27
C LYS A 160 -0.46 11.50 -5.16
N ARG A 161 0.15 10.86 -4.18
CA ARG A 161 0.05 9.40 -4.00
C ARG A 161 -0.45 9.08 -2.60
N ILE A 162 -1.40 8.16 -2.54
CA ILE A 162 -1.79 7.51 -1.30
C ILE A 162 -1.37 6.05 -1.36
N HIS A 163 -0.77 5.57 -0.29
CA HIS A 163 -0.39 4.18 -0.14
C HIS A 163 -1.22 3.56 0.99
N LEU A 164 -2.05 2.60 0.64
CA LEU A 164 -2.88 1.81 1.54
C LEU A 164 -2.17 0.49 1.79
N VAL A 165 -1.77 0.23 3.02
CA VAL A 165 -1.00 -0.98 3.37
C VAL A 165 -1.68 -1.75 4.47
N THR A 166 -1.65 -3.09 4.41
CA THR A 166 -2.02 -3.94 5.55
C THR A 166 -0.78 -4.53 6.22
N SER A 167 -0.91 -4.87 7.47
CA SER A 167 0.07 -5.65 8.25
C SER A 167 -0.64 -6.44 9.33
N GLN A 168 -0.13 -7.60 9.69
CA GLN A 168 -0.70 -8.37 10.80
C GLN A 168 -0.52 -7.65 12.12
N ASP A 169 0.65 -7.05 12.30
CA ASP A 169 0.95 -6.23 13.45
C ASP A 169 1.59 -4.90 12.99
N TYR A 170 1.27 -3.81 13.70
CA TYR A 170 1.83 -2.51 13.39
C TYR A 170 3.34 -2.47 13.56
N ASP A 171 3.88 -3.22 14.54
CA ASP A 171 5.32 -3.27 14.83
C ASP A 171 6.12 -4.11 13.83
N GLN A 172 5.48 -5.00 13.10
CA GLN A 172 6.14 -5.73 12.01
C GLN A 172 6.51 -4.82 10.83
N LEU A 173 5.84 -3.67 10.71
CA LEU A 173 6.21 -2.69 9.70
C LEU A 173 7.57 -2.05 10.00
N VAL A 174 8.37 -1.88 8.97
CA VAL A 174 9.64 -1.17 9.06
C VAL A 174 9.46 0.20 9.72
N LYS A 175 10.30 0.52 10.70
CA LYS A 175 10.28 1.79 11.46
C LYS A 175 10.23 3.03 10.55
N ALA A 176 10.92 2.98 9.41
CA ALA A 176 10.93 4.07 8.44
C ALA A 176 9.56 4.33 7.81
N VAL A 177 8.77 3.28 7.55
CA VAL A 177 7.40 3.36 7.02
C VAL A 177 6.44 3.80 8.12
N ARG A 178 6.53 3.22 9.34
CA ARG A 178 5.71 3.62 10.49
C ARG A 178 5.82 5.12 10.79
N ARG A 179 7.04 5.67 10.79
CA ARG A 179 7.29 7.10 11.02
C ARG A 179 6.71 8.02 9.94
N ARG A 180 6.44 7.48 8.75
CA ARG A 180 5.86 8.22 7.62
C ARG A 180 4.39 7.91 7.39
N SER A 181 3.85 6.96 8.13
CA SER A 181 2.41 6.72 8.15
C SER A 181 1.71 7.90 8.80
N ASP A 182 0.61 8.34 8.18
CA ASP A 182 -0.19 9.45 8.71
C ASP A 182 -1.24 8.91 9.68
N ILE A 183 -1.97 7.88 9.27
CA ILE A 183 -3.04 7.26 10.04
C ILE A 183 -2.83 5.75 10.07
N ALA A 184 -3.03 5.16 11.25
CA ALA A 184 -3.05 3.72 11.43
C ALA A 184 -4.44 3.30 11.91
N PHE A 185 -5.01 2.29 11.25
CA PHE A 185 -6.33 1.75 11.52
C PHE A 185 -6.19 0.38 12.16
N LYS A 186 -6.58 0.25 13.43
CA LYS A 186 -6.76 -1.06 14.06
C LYS A 186 -8.09 -1.61 13.60
N CYS A 187 -8.10 -2.79 13.01
CA CYS A 187 -9.29 -3.46 12.50
C CYS A 187 -9.74 -4.57 13.46
N LYS A 188 -11.05 -4.81 13.52
CA LYS A 188 -11.64 -5.97 14.19
C LYS A 188 -12.96 -6.33 13.50
N SER A 189 -13.05 -7.56 13.05
CA SER A 189 -14.26 -8.10 12.41
C SER A 189 -15.04 -8.99 13.36
N PHE A 190 -16.35 -8.98 13.20
CA PHE A 190 -17.28 -9.73 14.03
C PHE A 190 -18.24 -10.54 13.18
N ALA A 191 -18.42 -11.81 13.57
CA ALA A 191 -19.46 -12.71 13.06
C ALA A 191 -20.69 -12.63 13.97
N LEU A 192 -21.83 -13.05 13.46
CA LEU A 192 -23.00 -13.28 14.32
C LEU A 192 -22.76 -14.50 15.21
N PRO A 193 -23.15 -14.42 16.49
CA PRO A 193 -23.07 -15.55 17.39
C PRO A 193 -23.98 -16.71 16.92
N PHE A 194 -23.77 -17.88 17.50
CA PHE A 194 -24.60 -19.10 17.29
C PHE A 194 -24.67 -19.62 15.85
N GLY A 195 -23.61 -19.38 15.03
CA GLY A 195 -23.56 -19.89 13.66
C GLY A 195 -24.55 -19.22 12.69
N LEU A 196 -25.18 -18.11 13.10
CA LEU A 196 -26.10 -17.35 12.24
C LEU A 196 -25.44 -16.70 11.03
N SER A 197 -24.08 -16.67 10.97
CA SER A 197 -23.34 -16.26 9.78
C SER A 197 -22.16 -17.20 9.53
N ALA A 198 -21.88 -17.48 8.26
CA ALA A 198 -20.73 -18.29 7.85
C ALA A 198 -19.38 -17.54 7.98
N GLY A 199 -19.38 -16.29 8.46
CA GLY A 199 -18.18 -15.47 8.62
C GLY A 199 -18.49 -14.09 9.16
N PRO A 200 -17.47 -13.22 9.29
CA PRO A 200 -17.66 -11.88 9.79
C PRO A 200 -18.61 -11.07 8.92
N ILE A 201 -19.57 -10.37 9.53
CA ILE A 201 -20.57 -9.56 8.82
C ILE A 201 -20.35 -8.07 8.95
N PHE A 202 -19.62 -7.62 9.96
CA PHE A 202 -19.25 -6.22 10.11
C PHE A 202 -17.83 -6.07 10.65
N THR A 203 -17.23 -4.93 10.35
CA THR A 203 -15.89 -4.58 10.82
C THR A 203 -15.96 -3.23 11.52
N ILE A 204 -15.33 -3.18 12.69
CA ILE A 204 -15.05 -1.94 13.41
C ILE A 204 -13.59 -1.59 13.15
N TYR A 205 -13.31 -0.31 12.98
CA TYR A 205 -11.96 0.21 12.90
C TYR A 205 -11.76 1.42 13.81
N TRP A 206 -10.58 1.50 14.39
CA TRP A 206 -10.12 2.62 15.20
C TRP A 206 -8.97 3.30 14.48
N ALA A 207 -9.14 4.57 14.15
CA ALA A 207 -8.12 5.38 13.50
C ALA A 207 -7.25 6.09 14.54
N PHE A 208 -5.94 5.98 14.42
CA PHE A 208 -4.97 6.62 15.29
C PHE A 208 -4.01 7.49 14.47
N ILE A 209 -3.44 8.52 15.11
CA ILE A 209 -2.26 9.19 14.56
C ILE A 209 -1.10 8.20 14.63
N ALA A 210 -0.64 7.74 13.46
CA ALA A 210 0.37 6.68 13.38
C ALA A 210 1.65 7.00 14.16
N LYS A 211 2.10 8.25 14.14
CA LYS A 211 3.30 8.71 14.85
C LYS A 211 3.20 8.67 16.37
N LYS A 212 1.99 8.56 16.91
CA LYS A 212 1.74 8.50 18.36
C LYS A 212 1.47 7.07 18.85
N LEU A 213 1.47 6.10 17.96
CA LEU A 213 1.31 4.69 18.33
C LEU A 213 2.66 4.14 18.76
N GLU A 214 2.76 3.76 20.02
CA GLU A 214 3.88 3.03 20.59
C GLU A 214 3.37 1.74 21.22
N PHE A 215 4.12 0.66 21.04
CA PHE A 215 3.81 -0.65 21.59
C PHE A 215 4.97 -1.09 22.48
N ASP A 216 4.65 -1.82 23.55
CA ASP A 216 5.65 -2.47 24.41
C ASP A 216 6.23 -3.73 23.73
N ASN A 217 7.21 -4.34 24.39
CA ASN A 217 7.84 -5.56 23.90
C ASN A 217 6.87 -6.76 23.77
N ASN A 218 5.70 -6.66 24.37
CA ASN A 218 4.64 -7.67 24.32
C ASN A 218 3.56 -7.34 23.29
N GLY A 219 3.78 -6.33 22.43
CA GLY A 219 2.80 -5.88 21.44
C GLY A 219 1.59 -5.14 22.04
N LYS A 220 1.62 -4.82 23.35
CA LYS A 220 0.56 -4.04 23.98
C LYS A 220 0.87 -2.56 23.85
N ARG A 221 -0.16 -1.78 23.48
CA ARG A 221 -0.01 -0.34 23.31
C ARG A 221 0.37 0.34 24.62
N VAL A 222 1.50 1.02 24.63
CA VAL A 222 2.10 1.65 25.84
C VAL A 222 1.46 3.00 26.12
N ASP A 223 1.18 3.77 25.05
CA ASP A 223 0.65 5.10 25.21
C ASP A 223 -0.87 5.06 25.38
N GLY A 224 -1.40 5.90 26.25
CA GLY A 224 -2.83 6.14 26.42
C GLY A 224 -3.46 6.83 25.19
N SER A 225 -2.86 6.74 23.98
CA SER A 225 -3.36 7.45 22.80
C SER A 225 -4.79 7.02 22.49
N ARG A 226 -5.68 7.99 22.53
CA ARG A 226 -7.08 7.77 22.16
C ARG A 226 -7.21 7.71 20.65
N PRO A 227 -8.12 6.88 20.12
CA PRO A 227 -8.39 6.90 18.70
C PRO A 227 -8.93 8.28 18.30
N LEU A 228 -8.46 8.78 17.15
CA LEU A 228 -9.01 9.99 16.53
C LEU A 228 -10.47 9.82 16.15
N LYS A 229 -10.79 8.62 15.68
CA LYS A 229 -12.10 8.25 15.17
C LYS A 229 -12.28 6.74 15.28
N MET A 230 -13.49 6.34 15.60
CA MET A 230 -13.98 4.99 15.44
C MET A 230 -15.02 4.99 14.33
N GLY A 231 -15.05 3.93 13.54
CA GLY A 231 -16.05 3.72 12.52
C GLY A 231 -16.33 2.25 12.35
N PHE A 232 -17.42 1.94 11.68
CA PHE A 232 -17.80 0.58 11.33
C PHE A 232 -18.42 0.54 9.95
N PHE A 233 -18.45 -0.64 9.35
CA PHE A 233 -19.18 -0.90 8.11
C PHE A 233 -19.59 -2.37 8.05
N PHE A 234 -20.67 -2.64 7.34
CA PHE A 234 -21.10 -4.00 7.04
C PHE A 234 -20.32 -4.54 5.84
N GLN A 235 -19.89 -5.78 5.97
CA GLN A 235 -19.18 -6.49 4.90
C GLN A 235 -20.23 -7.03 3.90
N SER A 236 -20.69 -6.17 2.99
CA SER A 236 -21.63 -6.57 1.94
C SER A 236 -21.00 -7.62 1.02
N GLN A 237 -21.83 -8.50 0.42
CA GLN A 237 -21.37 -9.49 -0.54
C GLN A 237 -20.64 -8.82 -1.72
N ALA A 238 -21.16 -7.71 -2.23
CA ALA A 238 -20.53 -6.93 -3.29
C ALA A 238 -19.12 -6.41 -2.92
N LEU A 239 -18.86 -6.13 -1.64
CA LEU A 239 -17.54 -5.74 -1.18
C LEU A 239 -16.59 -6.95 -1.13
N ARG A 240 -17.07 -8.11 -0.67
CA ARG A 240 -16.30 -9.36 -0.63
C ARG A 240 -15.96 -9.87 -2.02
N ASP A 241 -16.93 -9.81 -2.94
CA ASP A 241 -16.77 -10.28 -4.31
C ASP A 241 -15.87 -9.38 -5.15
N SER A 242 -15.55 -8.19 -4.67
CA SER A 242 -14.75 -7.21 -5.43
C SER A 242 -13.25 -7.49 -5.45
N TYR A 243 -12.77 -8.42 -4.65
CA TYR A 243 -11.35 -8.81 -4.61
C TYR A 243 -11.22 -10.31 -4.32
N ASP A 244 -10.04 -10.86 -4.56
CA ASP A 244 -9.78 -12.27 -4.27
C ASP A 244 -9.36 -12.43 -2.82
N THR A 245 -10.23 -13.07 -2.01
CA THR A 245 -9.99 -13.36 -0.59
C THR A 245 -9.01 -14.52 -0.37
N ASN A 246 -8.85 -15.38 -1.38
CA ASN A 246 -8.00 -16.58 -1.31
C ASN A 246 -6.62 -16.37 -1.93
N GLN A 247 -6.35 -15.15 -2.40
CA GLN A 247 -5.03 -14.84 -2.96
C GLN A 247 -3.98 -14.91 -1.86
N VAL A 248 -3.00 -15.78 -2.06
CA VAL A 248 -1.79 -15.79 -1.24
C VAL A 248 -0.79 -14.80 -1.86
N VAL A 249 -0.48 -13.75 -1.11
CA VAL A 249 0.52 -12.77 -1.54
C VAL A 249 1.89 -13.28 -1.14
N PHE A 250 2.65 -13.76 -2.13
CA PHE A 250 4.03 -14.18 -1.93
C PHE A 250 4.98 -13.04 -2.29
N THR A 251 5.89 -12.78 -1.41
CA THR A 251 6.99 -11.88 -1.64
C THR A 251 8.26 -12.49 -1.08
N GLY A 252 9.24 -12.65 -1.91
CA GLY A 252 10.56 -13.07 -1.50
C GLY A 252 11.04 -14.32 -2.18
N SER A 253 12.35 -14.39 -2.30
CA SER A 253 13.17 -15.47 -2.84
C SER A 253 13.10 -16.80 -2.04
N GLN A 254 12.23 -16.89 -1.03
CA GLN A 254 12.05 -18.08 -0.18
C GLN A 254 10.83 -18.94 -0.54
N ALA A 255 10.14 -18.66 -1.63
CA ALA A 255 9.10 -19.56 -2.13
C ALA A 255 9.73 -20.79 -2.81
N ASP A 256 10.78 -21.35 -2.23
CA ASP A 256 11.36 -22.59 -2.65
C ASP A 256 10.37 -23.74 -2.42
N GLY A 257 9.73 -24.12 -3.50
CA GLY A 257 9.30 -25.49 -3.76
C GLY A 257 8.06 -26.03 -3.02
N ILE A 258 7.69 -25.56 -1.83
CA ILE A 258 6.71 -26.25 -0.99
C ILE A 258 5.26 -25.74 -1.19
N TYR A 259 5.08 -24.51 -1.61
CA TYR A 259 3.74 -23.90 -1.75
C TYR A 259 3.18 -23.86 -3.18
N LEU A 260 3.93 -24.31 -4.18
CA LEU A 260 3.46 -24.37 -5.57
C LEU A 260 2.44 -25.49 -5.83
N ALA A 261 2.26 -26.40 -4.88
CA ALA A 261 1.38 -27.58 -5.03
C ALA A 261 -0.12 -27.26 -4.92
N SER A 262 -0.53 -26.10 -4.44
CA SER A 262 -1.94 -25.75 -4.20
C SER A 262 -2.53 -24.69 -5.14
N GLN A 263 -1.77 -24.20 -6.13
CA GLN A 263 -2.29 -23.28 -7.15
C GLN A 263 -2.62 -24.02 -8.44
N PRO A 264 -3.74 -23.70 -9.12
CA PRO A 264 -4.00 -24.26 -10.45
C PRO A 264 -2.86 -23.92 -11.38
N THR A 265 -2.26 -24.92 -11.94
CA THR A 265 -1.02 -24.95 -12.72
C THR A 265 -1.10 -24.00 -13.92
N VAL A 266 -0.50 -22.82 -13.81
CA VAL A 266 -0.05 -22.11 -15.00
C VAL A 266 1.29 -22.73 -15.36
N THR A 267 1.31 -23.51 -16.46
CA THR A 267 2.51 -24.22 -16.94
C THR A 267 3.56 -23.20 -17.38
N VAL A 268 4.50 -22.89 -16.51
CA VAL A 268 5.70 -22.16 -16.89
C VAL A 268 6.67 -23.18 -17.45
N LYS A 269 6.94 -23.14 -18.76
CA LYS A 269 8.00 -23.91 -19.38
C LYS A 269 9.33 -23.55 -18.71
N LYS A 270 9.91 -24.49 -17.96
CA LYS A 270 11.26 -24.36 -17.40
C LYS A 270 12.25 -24.21 -18.54
N LEU A 271 12.90 -23.06 -18.64
CA LEU A 271 14.11 -22.90 -19.41
C LEU A 271 15.22 -23.67 -18.65
N ALA A 272 15.62 -24.81 -19.20
CA ALA A 272 16.76 -25.56 -18.71
C ALA A 272 18.04 -24.76 -18.96
N VAL A 273 18.62 -24.21 -17.91
CA VAL A 273 19.97 -23.65 -17.96
C VAL A 273 20.95 -24.83 -17.79
N PRO A 274 21.86 -25.12 -18.75
CA PRO A 274 22.80 -26.21 -18.61
C PRO A 274 23.83 -25.85 -17.54
N LEU A 275 23.87 -26.62 -16.46
CA LEU A 275 24.91 -26.58 -15.44
C LEU A 275 26.26 -26.97 -16.10
N LYS A 276 27.15 -25.98 -16.29
CA LYS A 276 28.57 -26.25 -16.62
C LYS A 276 29.23 -26.94 -15.41
N ARG A 277 29.44 -28.25 -15.51
CA ARG A 277 30.31 -29.00 -14.61
C ARG A 277 31.72 -28.38 -14.62
N ARG A 278 32.14 -27.78 -13.51
CA ARG A 278 33.55 -27.48 -13.25
C ARG A 278 34.27 -28.83 -13.03
N LYS A 279 35.13 -29.22 -13.98
CA LYS A 279 36.10 -30.29 -13.77
C LYS A 279 37.12 -29.83 -12.72
N GLY A 280 37.16 -30.52 -11.60
CA GLY A 280 38.22 -30.37 -10.62
C GLY A 280 39.54 -30.85 -11.22
N VAL A 281 40.56 -30.00 -11.14
CA VAL A 281 41.96 -30.40 -11.33
C VAL A 281 42.51 -30.57 -9.92
N PHE A 282 42.61 -31.83 -9.50
CA PHE A 282 43.57 -32.23 -8.48
C PHE A 282 44.80 -32.79 -9.22
N SER A 283 45.96 -32.17 -9.04
CA SER A 283 47.24 -32.79 -9.25
C SER A 283 48.22 -32.35 -8.17
N ARG A 284 48.60 -33.34 -7.39
CA ARG A 284 49.83 -33.53 -6.64
C ARG A 284 50.35 -32.39 -5.77
#